data_1514a13fdc6abc1f3545809019898c8b
#
_entry.id   1514a13fdc6abc1f3545809019898c8b
#
_cell.length_a   1.000
_cell.length_b   1.000
_cell.length_c   1.000
_cell.angle_alpha   90.00
_cell.angle_beta   90.00
_cell.angle_gamma   90.00
#
_symmetry.space_group_name_H-M   'P 1'
#
loop_
_entity.id
_entity.type
_entity.pdbx_description
1 polymer ?
#
loop_
_entity_poly.entity_id
_entity_poly.type
_entity_poly.pdbx_seq_one_letter_code
_entity_poly.pdbx_strand_id
1 'polypeptide(L)'
;STSRRQRQMCIRDRPNTPSKKKYPVRGVDVSSYQGEIDWETLENQDIDFAFIKATEGSGYEDEYFQQNFQNASETGIRIGAYHFFSFDSSGITQAENFIKTVPKTQNMLPPVIDLEFYAQHGSDPPEKEETRYNLQKMIDAVYDYYGLMPVIYVTDITYELYIKGYFDDNDIWIRSIFTKAELPDERKWTFWQYCNRGRLDGYDGAEQYIDLNVFNGTKEEFENYKG
;
A
#
# COMPACT_ATOMS: atom_id res chain seq x y z
N SER A 1 5.88 -1.88 -32.94
CA SER A 1 5.66 -3.22 -32.36
C SER A 1 6.81 -3.70 -31.46
N THR A 2 7.98 -3.12 -31.54
CA THR A 2 9.18 -3.48 -30.74
C THR A 2 9.10 -2.96 -29.30
N SER A 3 8.43 -1.84 -29.05
CA SER A 3 8.37 -1.21 -27.74
C SER A 3 7.52 -1.98 -26.70
N ARG A 4 6.42 -2.61 -27.15
CA ARG A 4 5.53 -3.41 -26.27
C ARG A 4 6.17 -4.70 -25.76
N ARG A 5 6.98 -5.38 -26.62
CA ARG A 5 7.72 -6.60 -26.22
C ARG A 5 8.90 -6.31 -25.31
N GLN A 6 9.58 -5.16 -25.48
CA GLN A 6 10.69 -4.78 -24.60
C GLN A 6 10.20 -4.32 -23.21
N ARG A 7 9.04 -3.64 -23.11
CA ARG A 7 8.45 -3.22 -21.83
C ARG A 7 7.98 -4.42 -21.00
N GLN A 8 7.42 -5.46 -21.64
CA GLN A 8 7.08 -6.71 -20.94
C GLN A 8 8.31 -7.55 -20.51
N MET A 9 9.47 -7.39 -21.15
CA MET A 9 10.69 -8.13 -20.82
C MET A 9 11.30 -7.69 -19.48
N CYS A 10 11.22 -6.41 -19.10
CA CYS A 10 11.77 -5.93 -17.81
C CYS A 10 11.03 -6.47 -16.58
N ILE A 11 9.77 -6.90 -16.72
CA ILE A 11 8.97 -7.47 -15.62
C ILE A 11 9.18 -8.99 -15.49
N ARG A 12 9.56 -9.68 -16.57
CA ARG A 12 9.65 -11.16 -16.60
C ARG A 12 10.93 -11.76 -16.02
N ASP A 13 11.98 -10.98 -15.84
CA ASP A 13 13.32 -11.53 -15.52
C ASP A 13 13.75 -11.39 -14.06
N ARG A 14 12.84 -10.99 -13.16
CA ARG A 14 13.16 -10.99 -11.72
C ARG A 14 12.76 -12.33 -11.10
N PRO A 15 13.67 -12.97 -10.33
CA PRO A 15 13.42 -14.30 -9.74
C PRO A 15 12.24 -14.36 -8.77
N ASN A 16 11.77 -13.21 -8.28
CA ASN A 16 10.64 -13.11 -7.35
C ASN A 16 9.31 -12.65 -7.99
N THR A 17 9.25 -12.47 -9.32
CA THR A 17 7.98 -12.04 -9.95
C THR A 17 6.87 -13.08 -9.70
N PRO A 18 5.76 -12.68 -9.03
CA PRO A 18 4.68 -13.60 -8.74
C PRO A 18 3.95 -14.06 -10.02
N SER A 19 3.68 -15.35 -10.12
CA SER A 19 2.96 -15.90 -11.28
C SER A 19 1.50 -15.48 -11.25
N LYS A 20 0.95 -15.04 -12.39
CA LYS A 20 -0.48 -14.69 -12.54
C LYS A 20 -1.43 -15.85 -12.20
N LYS A 21 -0.98 -17.10 -12.36
CA LYS A 21 -1.79 -18.28 -12.02
C LYS A 21 -1.96 -18.41 -10.51
N LYS A 22 -0.92 -18.11 -9.72
CA LYS A 22 -0.95 -18.22 -8.26
C LYS A 22 -1.56 -16.97 -7.62
N TYR A 23 -1.26 -15.80 -8.17
CA TYR A 23 -1.71 -14.49 -7.68
C TYR A 23 -2.42 -13.75 -8.82
N PRO A 24 -3.72 -14.05 -9.05
CA PRO A 24 -4.45 -13.51 -10.20
C PRO A 24 -4.86 -12.04 -10.03
N VAL A 25 -4.88 -11.53 -8.79
CA VAL A 25 -5.27 -10.16 -8.45
C VAL A 25 -4.02 -9.30 -8.32
N ARG A 26 -3.94 -8.26 -9.14
CA ARG A 26 -2.75 -7.41 -9.27
C ARG A 26 -3.11 -5.96 -9.02
N GLY A 27 -2.16 -5.25 -8.42
CA GLY A 27 -2.38 -3.87 -8.09
C GLY A 27 -1.12 -3.03 -8.17
N VAL A 28 -1.31 -1.76 -7.88
CA VAL A 28 -0.26 -0.75 -7.77
C VAL A 28 -0.38 0.01 -6.46
N ASP A 29 0.69 0.63 -6.03
CA ASP A 29 0.63 1.72 -5.09
C ASP A 29 1.30 2.96 -5.68
N VAL A 30 0.72 4.12 -5.40
CA VAL A 30 1.06 5.40 -6.04
C VAL A 30 1.03 6.55 -5.04
N SER A 31 1.75 7.60 -5.39
CA SER A 31 1.78 8.88 -4.67
C SER A 31 1.90 10.03 -5.67
N SER A 32 2.12 11.23 -5.18
CA SER A 32 2.42 12.41 -6.00
C SER A 32 3.61 12.22 -6.96
N TYR A 33 4.50 11.27 -6.69
CA TYR A 33 5.62 10.97 -7.60
C TYR A 33 5.18 10.48 -8.97
N GLN A 34 4.04 9.80 -9.10
CA GLN A 34 3.46 9.40 -10.38
C GLN A 34 2.64 10.51 -11.03
N GLY A 35 2.35 11.59 -10.29
CA GLY A 35 1.57 12.73 -10.78
C GLY A 35 0.11 12.40 -11.03
N GLU A 36 -0.46 13.06 -12.03
CA GLU A 36 -1.81 12.75 -12.51
C GLU A 36 -1.81 11.41 -13.27
N ILE A 37 -2.75 10.54 -12.95
CA ILE A 37 -2.83 9.19 -13.49
C ILE A 37 -4.06 9.04 -14.38
N ASP A 38 -3.85 8.49 -15.57
CA ASP A 38 -4.89 7.96 -16.45
C ASP A 38 -5.29 6.54 -15.98
N TRP A 39 -6.29 6.50 -15.13
CA TRP A 39 -6.75 5.28 -14.48
C TRP A 39 -7.39 4.28 -15.42
N GLU A 40 -8.03 4.74 -16.51
CA GLU A 40 -8.56 3.86 -17.56
C GLU A 40 -7.42 3.14 -18.29
N THR A 41 -6.33 3.85 -18.58
CA THR A 41 -5.13 3.24 -19.15
C THR A 41 -4.48 2.23 -18.20
N LEU A 42 -4.47 2.49 -16.87
CA LEU A 42 -3.98 1.52 -15.88
C LEU A 42 -4.85 0.28 -15.79
N GLU A 43 -6.18 0.45 -15.70
CA GLU A 43 -7.15 -0.66 -15.67
C GLU A 43 -6.96 -1.62 -16.85
N ASN A 44 -6.75 -1.09 -18.05
CA ASN A 44 -6.52 -1.87 -19.27
C ASN A 44 -5.19 -2.65 -19.28
N GLN A 45 -4.37 -2.54 -18.24
CA GLN A 45 -3.10 -3.27 -18.07
C GLN A 45 -3.17 -4.36 -16.99
N ASP A 46 -4.34 -4.92 -16.74
CA ASP A 46 -4.60 -5.96 -15.74
C ASP A 46 -4.33 -5.48 -14.29
N ILE A 47 -4.72 -4.26 -13.95
CA ILE A 47 -4.68 -3.73 -12.60
C ILE A 47 -6.08 -3.83 -11.99
N ASP A 48 -6.20 -4.63 -10.94
CA ASP A 48 -7.45 -4.89 -10.23
C ASP A 48 -7.62 -3.96 -9.02
N PHE A 49 -6.51 -3.46 -8.43
CA PHE A 49 -6.56 -2.57 -7.26
C PHE A 49 -5.44 -1.54 -7.23
N ALA A 50 -5.66 -0.48 -6.45
CA ALA A 50 -4.64 0.52 -6.17
C ALA A 50 -4.72 1.02 -4.73
N PHE A 51 -3.56 1.23 -4.11
CA PHE A 51 -3.41 2.02 -2.90
C PHE A 51 -2.81 3.39 -3.24
N ILE A 52 -3.48 4.46 -2.82
CA ILE A 52 -3.12 5.84 -3.17
C ILE A 52 -2.66 6.56 -1.90
N LYS A 53 -1.46 7.15 -1.91
CA LYS A 53 -0.99 7.97 -0.78
C LYS A 53 -1.96 9.11 -0.53
N ALA A 54 -2.44 9.21 0.70
CA ALA A 54 -3.32 10.27 1.10
C ALA A 54 -2.61 11.30 1.99
N THR A 55 -1.92 10.81 3.01
CA THR A 55 -1.36 11.67 4.05
C THR A 55 -0.03 11.13 4.59
N GLU A 56 0.69 11.99 5.29
CA GLU A 56 1.90 11.65 6.04
C GLU A 56 1.95 12.44 7.34
N GLY A 57 2.28 11.78 8.45
CA GLY A 57 2.35 12.41 9.74
C GLY A 57 1.07 13.18 10.10
N SER A 58 1.20 14.22 10.93
CA SER A 58 0.04 14.94 11.46
C SER A 58 -0.51 16.06 10.59
N GLY A 59 0.05 16.31 9.40
CA GLY A 59 -0.37 17.50 8.64
C GLY A 59 -0.07 17.53 7.15
N TYR A 60 0.67 16.55 6.60
CA TYR A 60 0.91 16.50 5.16
C TYR A 60 -0.24 15.76 4.47
N GLU A 61 -0.74 16.34 3.38
CA GLU A 61 -1.66 15.74 2.42
C GLU A 61 -0.96 15.62 1.06
N ASP A 62 -1.07 14.47 0.40
CA ASP A 62 -0.49 14.25 -0.93
C ASP A 62 -1.22 15.11 -1.96
N GLU A 63 -0.48 15.89 -2.73
CA GLU A 63 -1.04 16.93 -3.63
C GLU A 63 -1.91 16.36 -4.77
N TYR A 64 -1.70 15.09 -5.15
CA TYR A 64 -2.49 14.42 -6.18
C TYR A 64 -3.56 13.48 -5.61
N PHE A 65 -3.66 13.34 -4.28
CA PHE A 65 -4.55 12.36 -3.68
C PHE A 65 -6.00 12.55 -4.10
N GLN A 66 -6.57 13.75 -3.91
CA GLN A 66 -7.98 13.99 -4.17
C GLN A 66 -8.35 13.69 -5.63
N GLN A 67 -7.53 14.16 -6.56
CA GLN A 67 -7.74 13.95 -7.99
C GLN A 67 -7.60 12.48 -8.38
N ASN A 68 -6.51 11.83 -7.95
CA ASN A 68 -6.27 10.43 -8.27
C ASN A 68 -7.30 9.51 -7.62
N PHE A 69 -7.69 9.77 -6.37
CA PHE A 69 -8.69 8.96 -5.67
C PHE A 69 -10.08 9.09 -6.33
N GLN A 70 -10.48 10.30 -6.71
CA GLN A 70 -11.72 10.51 -7.44
C GLN A 70 -11.71 9.83 -8.81
N ASN A 71 -10.69 10.09 -9.63
CA ASN A 71 -10.61 9.54 -10.99
C ASN A 71 -10.53 8.01 -10.99
N ALA A 72 -9.78 7.42 -10.05
CA ALA A 72 -9.72 5.97 -9.89
C ALA A 72 -11.08 5.37 -9.49
N SER A 73 -11.88 6.06 -8.68
CA SER A 73 -13.21 5.60 -8.27
C SER A 73 -14.22 5.50 -9.41
N GLU A 74 -13.94 6.11 -10.56
CA GLU A 74 -14.75 6.07 -11.78
C GLU A 74 -14.43 4.87 -12.69
N THR A 75 -13.42 4.07 -12.31
CA THR A 75 -12.99 2.84 -13.01
C THR A 75 -13.43 1.58 -12.28
N GLY A 76 -13.13 0.41 -12.84
CA GLY A 76 -13.31 -0.88 -12.18
C GLY A 76 -12.19 -1.23 -11.20
N ILE A 77 -11.17 -0.40 -11.06
CA ILE A 77 -10.07 -0.60 -10.10
C ILE A 77 -10.62 -0.40 -8.69
N ARG A 78 -10.41 -1.37 -7.81
CA ARG A 78 -10.77 -1.23 -6.41
C ARG A 78 -9.70 -0.45 -5.65
N ILE A 79 -10.07 0.66 -5.03
CA ILE A 79 -9.12 1.61 -4.45
C ILE A 79 -9.10 1.60 -2.93
N GLY A 80 -7.95 1.89 -2.37
CA GLY A 80 -7.73 2.22 -0.97
C GLY A 80 -6.76 3.40 -0.84
N ALA A 81 -6.69 3.94 0.35
CA ALA A 81 -5.78 5.02 0.68
C ALA A 81 -4.76 4.57 1.73
N TYR A 82 -3.54 5.10 1.65
CA TYR A 82 -2.55 4.86 2.68
C TYR A 82 -2.01 6.14 3.32
N HIS A 83 -1.66 5.99 4.59
CA HIS A 83 -1.00 7.00 5.42
C HIS A 83 0.43 6.60 5.68
N PHE A 84 1.38 7.45 5.36
CA PHE A 84 2.78 7.26 5.71
C PHE A 84 2.99 7.64 7.19
N PHE A 85 3.26 6.64 8.02
CA PHE A 85 3.34 6.80 9.47
C PHE A 85 4.61 7.54 9.88
N SER A 86 4.45 8.59 10.69
CA SER A 86 5.56 9.32 11.27
C SER A 86 5.87 8.80 12.69
N PHE A 87 7.12 8.48 12.93
CA PHE A 87 7.60 8.12 14.27
C PHE A 87 7.70 9.34 15.21
N ASP A 88 7.60 10.55 14.66
CA ASP A 88 7.77 11.82 15.40
C ASP A 88 6.43 12.48 15.77
N SER A 89 5.30 11.80 15.51
CA SER A 89 3.95 12.32 15.71
C SER A 89 3.07 11.36 16.49
N SER A 90 2.09 11.89 17.24
CA SER A 90 1.14 11.03 17.96
C SER A 90 0.23 10.28 16.99
N GLY A 91 -0.13 9.04 17.32
CA GLY A 91 -1.03 8.24 16.49
C GLY A 91 -2.41 8.88 16.31
N ILE A 92 -2.90 9.60 17.29
CA ILE A 92 -4.20 10.30 17.22
C ILE A 92 -4.18 11.42 16.19
N THR A 93 -3.16 12.28 16.20
CA THR A 93 -3.08 13.40 15.25
C THR A 93 -2.83 12.92 13.82
N GLN A 94 -2.15 11.80 13.65
CA GLN A 94 -2.00 11.14 12.35
C GLN A 94 -3.33 10.56 11.85
N ALA A 95 -4.10 9.91 12.73
CA ALA A 95 -5.44 9.44 12.40
C ALA A 95 -6.38 10.58 12.02
N GLU A 96 -6.35 11.70 12.76
CA GLU A 96 -7.14 12.90 12.44
C GLU A 96 -6.81 13.46 11.07
N ASN A 97 -5.50 13.52 10.70
CA ASN A 97 -5.07 13.95 9.38
C ASN A 97 -5.61 13.03 8.29
N PHE A 98 -5.50 11.71 8.47
CA PHE A 98 -6.00 10.72 7.52
C PHE A 98 -7.53 10.77 7.37
N ILE A 99 -8.26 10.78 8.48
CA ILE A 99 -9.74 10.81 8.51
C ILE A 99 -10.30 12.07 7.86
N LYS A 100 -9.64 13.21 8.06
CA LYS A 100 -10.02 14.48 7.44
C LYS A 100 -9.86 14.45 5.92
N THR A 101 -8.84 13.75 5.43
CA THR A 101 -8.43 13.75 4.01
C THR A 101 -9.15 12.70 3.19
N VAL A 102 -9.35 11.49 3.73
CA VAL A 102 -9.86 10.34 2.98
C VAL A 102 -11.37 10.17 3.15
N PRO A 103 -12.16 10.32 2.08
CA PRO A 103 -13.61 10.12 2.18
C PRO A 103 -13.97 8.64 2.35
N LYS A 104 -15.06 8.36 3.08
CA LYS A 104 -15.68 7.03 3.07
C LYS A 104 -16.37 6.80 1.73
N THR A 105 -15.98 5.73 1.05
CA THR A 105 -16.63 5.31 -0.19
C THR A 105 -17.09 3.85 -0.11
N GLN A 106 -18.09 3.51 -0.89
CA GLN A 106 -18.52 2.10 -0.99
C GLN A 106 -17.43 1.27 -1.67
N ASN A 107 -17.23 0.04 -1.21
CA ASN A 107 -16.27 -0.92 -1.75
C ASN A 107 -14.80 -0.50 -1.69
N MET A 108 -14.46 0.55 -0.94
CA MET A 108 -13.05 0.89 -0.74
C MET A 108 -12.32 -0.28 -0.07
N LEU A 109 -11.04 -0.42 -0.38
CA LEU A 109 -10.15 -1.29 0.37
C LEU A 109 -9.95 -0.71 1.80
N PRO A 110 -9.64 -1.55 2.78
CA PRO A 110 -9.31 -1.06 4.11
C PRO A 110 -8.23 0.01 4.05
N PRO A 111 -8.30 1.02 4.95
CA PRO A 111 -7.22 1.98 5.14
C PRO A 111 -5.89 1.28 5.36
N VAL A 112 -4.80 1.87 4.89
CA VAL A 112 -3.46 1.33 5.12
C VAL A 112 -2.64 2.29 5.96
N ILE A 113 -1.90 1.75 6.93
CA ILE A 113 -0.88 2.47 7.69
C ILE A 113 0.47 1.94 7.23
N ASP A 114 1.25 2.79 6.58
CA ASP A 114 2.57 2.48 6.04
C ASP A 114 3.63 2.74 7.10
N LEU A 115 4.14 1.65 7.68
CA LEU A 115 5.14 1.64 8.75
C LEU A 115 6.51 1.25 8.19
N GLU A 116 7.22 2.21 7.64
CA GLU A 116 8.59 2.01 7.13
C GLU A 116 9.56 3.07 7.66
N PHE A 117 10.85 2.77 7.65
CA PHE A 117 11.87 3.71 8.10
C PHE A 117 12.16 4.78 7.06
N TYR A 118 12.35 6.00 7.55
CA TYR A 118 12.79 7.15 6.78
C TYR A 118 13.91 7.90 7.54
N ALA A 119 14.66 8.74 6.84
CA ALA A 119 15.77 9.51 7.40
C ALA A 119 16.74 8.64 8.21
N GLN A 120 17.06 9.03 9.46
CA GLN A 120 17.97 8.31 10.35
C GLN A 120 17.37 7.08 11.03
N HIS A 121 16.06 6.88 10.96
CA HIS A 121 15.37 5.80 11.71
C HIS A 121 15.83 4.40 11.30
N GLY A 122 16.37 4.23 10.10
CA GLY A 122 16.98 2.96 9.69
C GLY A 122 18.26 2.58 10.46
N SER A 123 19.02 3.56 10.94
CA SER A 123 20.24 3.38 11.73
C SER A 123 20.02 3.54 13.24
N ASP A 124 18.98 4.28 13.63
CA ASP A 124 18.57 4.52 15.03
C ASP A 124 17.04 4.31 15.12
N PRO A 125 16.62 3.03 15.24
CA PRO A 125 15.19 2.71 15.25
C PRO A 125 14.47 3.32 16.45
N PRO A 126 13.29 3.93 16.24
CA PRO A 126 12.47 4.46 17.30
C PRO A 126 12.10 3.43 18.36
N GLU A 127 11.84 3.90 19.58
CA GLU A 127 11.53 3.06 20.71
C GLU A 127 10.27 2.20 20.44
N LYS A 128 10.33 0.90 20.80
CA LYS A 128 9.33 -0.08 20.37
C LYS A 128 7.96 0.15 21.00
N GLU A 129 7.93 0.37 22.30
CA GLU A 129 6.67 0.50 23.03
C GLU A 129 5.94 1.82 22.68
N GLU A 130 6.69 2.89 22.48
CA GLU A 130 6.14 4.17 22.03
C GLU A 130 5.60 4.07 20.61
N THR A 131 6.33 3.42 19.70
CA THR A 131 5.88 3.19 18.32
C THR A 131 4.61 2.34 18.31
N ARG A 132 4.56 1.23 19.04
CA ARG A 132 3.38 0.37 19.15
C ARG A 132 2.18 1.11 19.76
N TYR A 133 2.42 1.90 20.78
CA TYR A 133 1.36 2.71 21.39
C TYR A 133 0.75 3.69 20.39
N ASN A 134 1.58 4.45 19.67
CA ASN A 134 1.10 5.40 18.66
C ASN A 134 0.44 4.70 17.48
N LEU A 135 0.99 3.58 17.02
CA LEU A 135 0.37 2.78 15.95
C LEU A 135 -1.00 2.25 16.38
N GLN A 136 -1.13 1.69 17.59
CA GLN A 136 -2.42 1.22 18.12
C GLN A 136 -3.44 2.36 18.22
N LYS A 137 -3.03 3.53 18.69
CA LYS A 137 -3.93 4.71 18.77
C LYS A 137 -4.43 5.14 17.40
N MET A 138 -3.57 5.07 16.38
CA MET A 138 -3.99 5.35 15.02
C MET A 138 -4.94 4.27 14.48
N ILE A 139 -4.62 2.99 14.68
CA ILE A 139 -5.47 1.87 14.27
C ILE A 139 -6.87 2.00 14.88
N ASP A 140 -6.97 2.20 16.20
CA ASP A 140 -8.23 2.33 16.91
C ASP A 140 -9.09 3.46 16.33
N ALA A 141 -8.52 4.65 16.16
CA ALA A 141 -9.24 5.81 15.66
C ALA A 141 -9.69 5.64 14.19
N VAL A 142 -8.84 5.05 13.35
CA VAL A 142 -9.17 4.77 11.95
C VAL A 142 -10.26 3.69 11.85
N TYR A 143 -10.15 2.62 12.64
CA TYR A 143 -11.17 1.58 12.72
C TYR A 143 -12.51 2.13 13.18
N ASP A 144 -12.54 2.90 14.27
CA ASP A 144 -13.75 3.52 14.81
C ASP A 144 -14.45 4.39 13.76
N TYR A 145 -13.69 5.09 12.94
CA TYR A 145 -14.25 5.94 11.90
C TYR A 145 -14.73 5.15 10.68
N TYR A 146 -13.88 4.30 10.07
CA TYR A 146 -14.20 3.61 8.81
C TYR A 146 -15.01 2.33 9.01
N GLY A 147 -14.91 1.66 10.16
CA GLY A 147 -15.48 0.34 10.40
C GLY A 147 -14.76 -0.79 9.63
N LEU A 148 -13.54 -0.50 9.16
CA LEU A 148 -12.66 -1.42 8.45
C LEU A 148 -11.33 -1.50 9.20
N MET A 149 -10.87 -2.72 9.49
CA MET A 149 -9.58 -2.92 10.18
C MET A 149 -8.44 -2.46 9.26
N PRO A 150 -7.58 -1.51 9.70
CA PRO A 150 -6.47 -1.05 8.88
C PRO A 150 -5.49 -2.17 8.54
N VAL A 151 -5.03 -2.19 7.30
CA VAL A 151 -3.89 -3.00 6.87
C VAL A 151 -2.60 -2.30 7.29
N ILE A 152 -1.61 -3.05 7.76
CA ILE A 152 -0.29 -2.49 8.09
C ILE A 152 0.69 -2.86 6.97
N TYR A 153 1.20 -1.85 6.25
CA TYR A 153 2.31 -2.04 5.33
C TYR A 153 3.63 -2.00 6.10
N VAL A 154 4.50 -2.95 5.79
CA VAL A 154 5.78 -3.14 6.49
C VAL A 154 6.89 -3.57 5.55
N THR A 155 8.12 -3.29 5.97
CA THR A 155 9.33 -3.98 5.53
C THR A 155 9.64 -5.15 6.46
N ASP A 156 10.55 -6.06 6.07
CA ASP A 156 11.00 -7.15 6.95
C ASP A 156 11.49 -6.64 8.30
N ILE A 157 12.20 -5.50 8.30
CA ILE A 157 12.79 -4.92 9.50
C ILE A 157 11.72 -4.34 10.43
N THR A 158 10.78 -3.55 9.89
CA THR A 158 9.74 -2.93 10.71
C THR A 158 8.74 -3.97 11.21
N TYR A 159 8.48 -5.03 10.44
CA TYR A 159 7.70 -6.17 10.91
C TYR A 159 8.35 -6.84 12.14
N GLU A 160 9.62 -7.21 12.05
CA GLU A 160 10.35 -7.89 13.15
C GLU A 160 10.44 -7.01 14.40
N LEU A 161 10.60 -5.69 14.24
CA LEU A 161 10.77 -4.78 15.36
C LEU A 161 9.46 -4.42 16.07
N TYR A 162 8.38 -4.20 15.31
CA TYR A 162 7.18 -3.57 15.86
C TYR A 162 5.93 -4.44 15.80
N ILE A 163 5.81 -5.33 14.80
CA ILE A 163 4.55 -6.00 14.49
C ILE A 163 4.50 -7.45 15.00
N LYS A 164 5.58 -8.17 14.86
CA LYS A 164 5.67 -9.60 15.24
C LYS A 164 5.24 -9.84 16.69
N GLY A 165 4.22 -10.69 16.87
CA GLY A 165 3.60 -10.98 18.16
C GLY A 165 2.66 -9.90 18.68
N TYR A 166 2.33 -8.90 17.85
CA TYR A 166 1.39 -7.82 18.12
C TYR A 166 0.51 -7.61 16.88
N PHE A 167 -0.61 -6.91 17.05
CA PHE A 167 -1.51 -6.53 15.95
C PHE A 167 -2.03 -7.71 15.13
N ASP A 168 -2.40 -8.81 15.81
CA ASP A 168 -2.80 -10.06 15.16
C ASP A 168 -4.10 -9.92 14.36
N ASP A 169 -4.94 -8.96 14.69
CA ASP A 169 -6.19 -8.66 13.98
C ASP A 169 -5.99 -7.84 12.69
N ASN A 170 -4.79 -7.31 12.47
CA ASN A 170 -4.50 -6.51 11.28
C ASN A 170 -3.95 -7.37 10.15
N ASP A 171 -4.42 -7.18 8.95
CA ASP A 171 -3.81 -7.74 7.76
C ASP A 171 -2.47 -7.09 7.44
N ILE A 172 -1.56 -7.85 6.83
CA ILE A 172 -0.21 -7.39 6.51
C ILE A 172 -0.02 -7.21 5.00
N TRP A 173 0.48 -6.05 4.64
CA TRP A 173 1.03 -5.77 3.32
C TRP A 173 2.56 -5.71 3.43
N ILE A 174 3.22 -6.74 2.93
CA ILE A 174 4.69 -6.89 3.05
C ILE A 174 5.41 -6.36 1.81
N ARG A 175 6.45 -5.57 2.02
CA ARG A 175 7.40 -5.20 0.98
C ARG A 175 8.53 -6.23 0.91
N SER A 176 8.60 -6.98 -0.17
CA SER A 176 9.70 -7.91 -0.44
C SER A 176 10.03 -7.94 -1.94
N ILE A 177 11.00 -7.09 -2.33
CA ILE A 177 11.32 -6.87 -3.75
C ILE A 177 12.45 -7.75 -4.27
N PHE A 178 13.20 -8.41 -3.39
CA PHE A 178 14.33 -9.27 -3.77
C PHE A 178 14.02 -10.76 -3.59
N THR A 179 13.15 -11.09 -2.67
CA THR A 179 12.76 -12.46 -2.31
C THR A 179 11.25 -12.62 -2.41
N LYS A 180 10.77 -13.86 -2.28
CA LYS A 180 9.34 -14.10 -2.08
C LYS A 180 8.91 -13.55 -0.73
N ALA A 181 7.66 -13.09 -0.67
CA ALA A 181 7.08 -12.64 0.58
C ALA A 181 6.90 -13.81 1.55
N GLU A 182 7.55 -13.71 2.68
CA GLU A 182 7.43 -14.63 3.82
C GLU A 182 7.56 -13.81 5.10
N LEU A 183 6.72 -14.09 6.09
CA LEU A 183 6.82 -13.47 7.40
C LEU A 183 7.54 -14.45 8.36
N PRO A 184 8.42 -13.95 9.24
CA PRO A 184 9.33 -14.82 10.03
C PRO A 184 8.63 -15.69 11.07
N ASP A 185 7.37 -15.41 11.41
CA ASP A 185 6.53 -16.17 12.35
C ASP A 185 5.44 -16.99 11.64
N GLU A 186 5.60 -17.23 10.34
CA GLU A 186 4.67 -17.96 9.49
C GLU A 186 3.26 -17.31 9.39
N ARG A 187 3.07 -16.11 9.90
CA ARG A 187 1.85 -15.33 9.72
C ARG A 187 1.56 -15.14 8.25
N LYS A 188 0.30 -15.19 7.86
CA LYS A 188 -0.10 -14.93 6.47
C LYS A 188 -0.03 -13.43 6.20
N TRP A 189 0.51 -13.08 5.04
CA TRP A 189 0.39 -11.75 4.48
C TRP A 189 -0.81 -11.70 3.52
N THR A 190 -1.40 -10.53 3.37
CA THR A 190 -2.57 -10.30 2.52
C THR A 190 -2.19 -9.61 1.21
N PHE A 191 -1.30 -8.62 1.27
CA PHE A 191 -0.75 -7.97 0.09
C PHE A 191 0.77 -8.09 0.06
N TRP A 192 1.33 -8.13 -1.14
CA TRP A 192 2.76 -8.19 -1.35
C TRP A 192 3.19 -7.19 -2.41
N GLN A 193 4.00 -6.17 -2.02
CA GLN A 193 4.72 -5.31 -2.93
C GLN A 193 6.01 -6.03 -3.37
N TYR A 194 6.01 -6.52 -4.62
CA TYR A 194 7.08 -7.37 -5.14
C TYR A 194 8.04 -6.62 -6.07
N CYS A 195 7.71 -5.40 -6.47
CA CYS A 195 8.51 -4.63 -7.40
C CYS A 195 8.32 -3.13 -7.17
N ASN A 196 9.42 -2.41 -7.01
CA ASN A 196 9.47 -0.95 -6.91
C ASN A 196 10.04 -0.27 -8.15
N ARG A 197 10.11 -0.97 -9.28
CA ARG A 197 10.59 -0.47 -10.57
C ARG A 197 9.72 -1.03 -11.71
N GLY A 198 8.43 -1.12 -11.46
CA GLY A 198 7.44 -1.43 -12.49
C GLY A 198 7.37 -0.30 -13.53
N ARG A 199 6.92 -0.62 -14.72
CA ARG A 199 6.62 0.36 -15.75
C ARG A 199 5.29 -0.01 -16.38
N LEU A 200 4.36 0.91 -16.29
CA LEU A 200 3.05 0.86 -16.91
C LEU A 200 2.86 2.13 -17.74
N ASP A 201 1.90 2.12 -18.62
CA ASP A 201 1.46 3.33 -19.30
C ASP A 201 0.38 4.02 -18.44
N GLY A 202 0.18 5.33 -18.59
CA GLY A 202 -0.92 6.07 -17.93
C GLY A 202 -0.50 7.00 -16.81
N TYR A 203 0.79 7.28 -16.63
CA TYR A 203 1.27 8.33 -15.71
C TYR A 203 2.53 9.00 -16.28
N ASP A 204 2.74 10.27 -15.91
CA ASP A 204 3.83 11.13 -16.40
C ASP A 204 4.33 12.08 -15.30
N GLY A 205 4.52 11.56 -14.09
CA GLY A 205 5.04 12.31 -12.95
C GLY A 205 6.56 12.38 -12.90
N ALA A 206 7.08 12.80 -11.76
CA ALA A 206 8.52 12.91 -11.53
C ALA A 206 9.22 11.55 -11.50
N GLU A 207 8.50 10.47 -11.13
CA GLU A 207 9.02 9.10 -11.07
C GLU A 207 8.52 8.28 -12.27
N GLN A 208 9.48 7.70 -12.99
CA GLN A 208 9.18 6.83 -14.15
C GLN A 208 8.75 5.41 -13.76
N TYR A 209 8.86 5.06 -12.49
CA TYR A 209 8.53 3.74 -11.97
C TYR A 209 7.25 3.78 -11.15
N ILE A 210 6.57 2.65 -11.10
CA ILE A 210 5.40 2.39 -10.30
C ILE A 210 5.59 1.11 -9.50
N ASP A 211 5.09 1.08 -8.29
CA ASP A 211 5.16 -0.07 -7.41
C ASP A 211 4.09 -1.09 -7.77
N LEU A 212 4.49 -2.37 -7.86
CA LEU A 212 3.61 -3.46 -8.27
C LEU A 212 3.34 -4.40 -7.11
N ASN A 213 2.07 -4.76 -7.00
CA ASN A 213 1.51 -5.53 -5.89
C ASN A 213 0.71 -6.74 -6.37
N VAL A 214 0.53 -7.69 -5.45
CA VAL A 214 -0.45 -8.77 -5.60
C VAL A 214 -1.22 -8.95 -4.29
N PHE A 215 -2.46 -9.43 -4.43
CA PHE A 215 -3.26 -9.93 -3.33
C PHE A 215 -3.06 -11.45 -3.17
N ASN A 216 -3.02 -11.94 -1.94
CA ASN A 216 -2.82 -13.35 -1.61
C ASN A 216 -4.15 -14.12 -1.55
N GLY A 217 -4.81 -14.20 -2.67
CA GLY A 217 -6.10 -14.89 -2.79
C GLY A 217 -6.59 -14.96 -4.21
N THR A 218 -7.77 -15.53 -4.37
CA THR A 218 -8.51 -15.58 -5.64
C THR A 218 -9.20 -14.24 -5.94
N LYS A 219 -9.72 -14.09 -7.16
CA LYS A 219 -10.54 -12.92 -7.51
C LYS A 219 -11.82 -12.84 -6.67
N GLU A 220 -12.47 -13.98 -6.40
CA GLU A 220 -13.67 -14.06 -5.56
C GLU A 220 -13.38 -13.64 -4.11
N GLU A 221 -12.26 -14.10 -3.54
CA GLU A 221 -11.83 -13.67 -2.20
C GLU A 221 -11.55 -12.19 -2.15
N PHE A 222 -10.93 -11.63 -3.21
CA PHE A 222 -10.65 -10.20 -3.29
C PHE A 222 -11.91 -9.34 -3.43
N GLU A 223 -12.90 -9.77 -4.22
CA GLU A 223 -14.18 -9.07 -4.36
C GLU A 223 -14.92 -8.97 -3.02
N ASN A 224 -14.80 -9.99 -2.17
CA ASN A 224 -15.43 -10.04 -0.85
C ASN A 224 -14.54 -9.54 0.30
N TYR A 225 -13.29 -9.18 0.02
CA TYR A 225 -12.33 -8.73 1.02
C TYR A 225 -12.72 -7.37 1.64
N LYS A 226 -12.70 -7.29 2.97
CA LYS A 226 -13.06 -6.08 3.74
C LYS A 226 -12.09 -5.75 4.87
N GLY A 227 -11.00 -6.54 5.00
CA GLY A 227 -10.08 -6.47 6.12
C GLY A 227 -10.50 -7.34 7.28
#